data_02dc3f706aae8dff92d9e888467d82f4
#
_entry.id   02dc3f706aae8dff92d9e888467d82f4
#
_cell.length_a   1.000
_cell.length_b   1.000
_cell.length_c   1.000
_cell.angle_alpha   90.00
_cell.angle_beta   90.00
_cell.angle_gamma   90.00
#
_symmetry.space_group_name_H-M   'P 1'
#
loop_
_entity.id
_entity.type
_entity.pdbx_description
1 polymer ?
#
loop_
_entity_poly.entity_id
_entity_poly.type
_entity_poly.pdbx_seq_one_letter_code
_entity_poly.pdbx_strand_id
1 'polypeptide(L)'
;MLSSVTFANDFRELFKISLKKDEQKKILVKYDNKEKLFEFRWTLYVNDGLVTLYKYDDFVVQNVMYLNHKNQSLRIKLRDDGKNYYNPPYFLLKFKDFDTKKQEAKFELYLYDTAMQIELKFLKNKN
;
A
#
# COMPACT_ATOMS: atom_id res chain seq x y z
N MET A 1 -29.75 -6.25 -9.01
CA MET A 1 -29.37 -5.86 -8.62
C MET A 1 -28.26 -5.92 -8.26
N LEU A 2 -27.83 -5.75 -7.94
CA LEU A 2 -26.81 -6.08 -7.36
C LEU A 2 -25.63 -6.24 -8.09
N SER A 3 -25.63 -6.51 -9.37
CA SER A 3 -24.45 -6.75 -10.14
C SER A 3 -23.57 -5.55 -10.26
N SER A 4 -24.12 -4.39 -10.22
CA SER A 4 -23.30 -3.19 -10.30
C SER A 4 -22.39 -3.05 -9.09
N VAL A 5 -22.79 -3.64 -8.00
CA VAL A 5 -21.99 -3.59 -6.79
C VAL A 5 -20.69 -4.35 -6.97
N THR A 6 -20.71 -5.38 -7.81
CA THR A 6 -19.55 -6.22 -8.02
C THR A 6 -18.36 -5.44 -8.54
N PHE A 7 -18.58 -4.49 -9.43
CA PHE A 7 -17.48 -3.73 -9.99
C PHE A 7 -16.84 -2.81 -8.98
N ALA A 8 -17.64 -2.24 -8.10
CA ALA A 8 -17.14 -1.34 -7.11
C ALA A 8 -16.26 -2.06 -6.10
N ASN A 9 -16.34 -3.37 -6.06
CA ASN A 9 -15.61 -4.15 -5.06
C ASN A 9 -14.30 -4.70 -5.54
N ASP A 10 -13.83 -4.27 -6.72
CA ASP A 10 -12.52 -4.70 -7.17
C ASP A 10 -11.43 -4.23 -6.24
N PHE A 11 -11.61 -3.05 -5.65
CA PHE A 11 -10.68 -2.54 -4.65
C PHE A 11 -11.28 -2.71 -3.28
N ARG A 12 -10.51 -3.29 -2.38
CA ARG A 12 -10.92 -3.44 -1.00
C ARG A 12 -10.06 -2.51 -0.14
N GLU A 13 -10.72 -1.61 0.57
CA GLU A 13 -10.01 -0.74 1.49
C GLU A 13 -9.53 -1.56 2.68
N LEU A 14 -8.24 -1.50 2.97
CA LEU A 14 -7.67 -2.26 4.07
C LEU A 14 -7.58 -1.42 5.33
N PHE A 15 -7.09 -0.19 5.22
CA PHE A 15 -7.00 0.67 6.40
C PHE A 15 -6.72 2.11 6.01
N LYS A 16 -6.99 2.97 6.98
CA LYS A 16 -6.55 4.35 6.99
C LYS A 16 -5.61 4.48 8.16
N ILE A 17 -4.45 5.07 7.94
CA ILE A 17 -3.45 5.11 8.99
C ILE A 17 -2.68 6.41 8.96
N SER A 18 -2.26 6.86 10.15
CA SER A 18 -1.35 7.99 10.29
C SER A 18 -0.03 7.44 10.81
N LEU A 19 1.05 7.79 10.14
CA LEU A 19 2.38 7.32 10.53
C LEU A 19 3.29 8.50 10.82
N LYS A 20 4.06 8.38 11.88
CA LYS A 20 5.14 9.31 12.17
C LYS A 20 6.36 8.92 11.37
N LYS A 21 7.32 9.84 11.31
CA LYS A 21 8.55 9.60 10.55
C LYS A 21 9.19 8.30 11.00
N ASP A 22 9.53 7.48 10.01
CA ASP A 22 10.20 6.17 10.20
C ASP A 22 9.38 5.12 10.96
N GLU A 23 8.13 5.42 11.26
CA GLU A 23 7.25 4.44 11.82
C GLU A 23 6.83 3.48 10.72
N GLN A 24 7.00 2.18 10.93
CA GLN A 24 6.76 1.19 9.89
C GLN A 24 5.39 0.55 10.00
N LYS A 25 4.79 0.31 8.86
CA LYS A 25 3.61 -0.56 8.74
C LYS A 25 4.05 -1.83 8.05
N LYS A 26 3.70 -2.97 8.63
CA LYS A 26 4.09 -4.28 8.11
C LYS A 26 2.88 -5.13 7.84
N ILE A 27 2.85 -5.77 6.70
CA ILE A 27 1.76 -6.67 6.31
C ILE A 27 2.37 -7.92 5.71
N LEU A 28 1.96 -9.07 6.20
CA LEU A 28 2.39 -10.33 5.63
C LEU A 28 1.44 -10.71 4.52
N VAL A 29 1.97 -10.95 3.34
CA VAL A 29 1.20 -11.27 2.14
C VAL A 29 1.41 -12.74 1.82
N LYS A 30 0.31 -13.48 1.70
CA LYS A 30 0.35 -14.91 1.45
C LYS A 30 -0.36 -15.25 0.16
N TYR A 31 0.29 -16.03 -0.68
CA TYR A 31 -0.34 -16.62 -1.86
C TYR A 31 0.49 -17.82 -2.33
N ASP A 32 -0.17 -18.81 -2.90
CA ASP A 32 0.50 -19.99 -3.44
C ASP A 32 1.47 -20.63 -2.45
N ASN A 33 1.06 -20.71 -1.20
CA ASN A 33 1.89 -21.26 -0.11
C ASN A 33 3.20 -20.52 0.11
N LYS A 34 3.26 -19.27 -0.33
CA LYS A 34 4.40 -18.39 -0.09
C LYS A 34 3.99 -17.26 0.82
N GLU A 35 4.95 -16.78 1.59
CA GLU A 35 4.74 -15.62 2.45
C GLU A 35 5.77 -14.59 2.11
N LYS A 36 5.32 -13.35 1.92
CA LYS A 36 6.22 -12.23 1.64
C LYS A 36 5.83 -11.08 2.53
N LEU A 37 6.83 -10.40 3.06
CA LEU A 37 6.60 -9.29 3.96
C LEU A 37 6.62 -7.98 3.20
N PHE A 38 5.58 -7.18 3.38
CA PHE A 38 5.52 -5.82 2.88
C PHE A 38 5.76 -4.88 4.06
N GLU A 39 6.73 -3.98 3.92
CA GLU A 39 7.06 -2.98 4.92
C GLU A 39 7.00 -1.61 4.29
N PHE A 40 6.46 -0.64 4.99
CA PHE A 40 6.26 0.68 4.45
C PHE A 40 6.49 1.73 5.54
N ARG A 41 7.17 2.83 5.19
CA ARG A 41 7.36 3.98 6.06
C ARG A 41 7.63 5.21 5.20
N TRP A 42 7.54 6.38 5.82
CA TRP A 42 8.02 7.60 5.17
C TRP A 42 9.22 8.12 5.97
N THR A 43 10.12 8.79 5.28
CA THR A 43 11.40 9.16 5.88
C THR A 43 11.65 10.67 5.93
N LEU A 44 11.00 11.43 5.05
CA LEU A 44 11.25 12.86 4.95
C LEU A 44 10.07 13.54 4.29
N TYR A 45 9.75 14.73 4.77
CA TYR A 45 8.75 15.57 4.12
C TYR A 45 9.36 16.94 3.90
N VAL A 46 9.56 17.32 2.66
CA VAL A 46 10.21 18.59 2.31
C VAL A 46 9.66 19.10 0.99
N ASN A 47 9.40 20.40 0.92
CA ASN A 47 8.88 21.04 -0.29
C ASN A 47 7.59 20.37 -0.79
N ASP A 48 6.72 20.01 0.17
CA ASP A 48 5.45 19.34 -0.09
C ASP A 48 5.60 17.93 -0.65
N GLY A 49 6.81 17.42 -0.74
CA GLY A 49 7.05 16.05 -1.17
C GLY A 49 7.31 15.14 0.01
N LEU A 50 6.63 14.02 0.03
CA LEU A 50 6.80 13.00 1.06
C LEU A 50 7.62 11.88 0.50
N VAL A 51 8.82 11.69 1.06
CA VAL A 51 9.69 10.59 0.64
C VAL A 51 9.25 9.33 1.36
N THR A 52 8.86 8.33 0.59
CA THR A 52 8.39 7.06 1.12
C THR A 52 9.31 5.95 0.71
N LEU A 53 9.35 4.93 1.54
CA LEU A 53 10.19 3.76 1.30
C LEU A 53 9.36 2.53 1.57
N TYR A 54 9.34 1.62 0.61
CA TYR A 54 8.72 0.34 0.89
C TYR A 54 9.63 -0.79 0.46
N LYS A 55 9.46 -1.90 1.13
CA LYS A 55 10.17 -3.13 0.81
C LYS A 55 9.14 -4.24 0.64
N TYR A 56 9.25 -4.95 -0.45
CA TYR A 56 8.39 -6.10 -0.69
C TYR A 56 9.23 -7.17 -1.38
N ASP A 57 9.18 -8.37 -0.82
CA ASP A 57 10.02 -9.46 -1.28
C ASP A 57 11.47 -9.01 -1.13
N ASP A 58 12.24 -8.95 -2.19
CA ASP A 58 13.62 -8.47 -2.11
C ASP A 58 13.80 -7.10 -2.73
N PHE A 59 12.71 -6.40 -3.02
CA PHE A 59 12.78 -5.10 -3.67
C PHE A 59 12.56 -3.99 -2.67
N VAL A 60 13.45 -3.01 -2.70
CA VAL A 60 13.33 -1.79 -1.90
C VAL A 60 13.13 -0.65 -2.87
N VAL A 61 12.07 0.11 -2.68
CA VAL A 61 11.70 1.18 -3.59
C VAL A 61 11.49 2.48 -2.81
N GLN A 62 12.10 3.54 -3.31
CA GLN A 62 11.92 4.86 -2.76
C GLN A 62 11.11 5.70 -3.74
N ASN A 63 10.11 6.40 -3.24
CA ASN A 63 9.26 7.25 -4.06
C ASN A 63 9.06 8.58 -3.36
N VAL A 64 8.68 9.60 -4.14
CA VAL A 64 8.26 10.88 -3.57
C VAL A 64 6.80 11.07 -3.96
N MET A 65 5.96 11.28 -2.97
CA MET A 65 4.53 11.44 -3.18
C MET A 65 4.12 12.87 -2.90
N TYR A 66 3.15 13.36 -3.65
CA TYR A 66 2.65 14.73 -3.52
C TYR A 66 1.14 14.72 -3.44
N LEU A 67 0.59 15.57 -2.60
CA LEU A 67 -0.86 15.74 -2.54
C LEU A 67 -1.35 16.42 -3.81
N ASN A 68 -2.56 16.02 -4.23
CA ASN A 68 -3.21 16.64 -5.40
C ASN A 68 -2.38 16.56 -6.66
N HIS A 69 -1.68 15.45 -6.83
CA HIS A 69 -0.80 15.24 -7.95
C HIS A 69 -0.93 13.79 -8.42
N LYS A 70 -0.50 13.52 -9.65
CA LYS A 70 -0.55 12.13 -10.12
C LYS A 70 0.30 11.20 -9.29
N ASN A 71 1.29 11.75 -8.57
CA ASN A 71 2.13 10.97 -7.68
C ASN A 71 1.57 10.89 -6.27
N GLN A 72 0.27 11.11 -6.11
CA GLN A 72 -0.38 10.96 -4.81
C GLN A 72 -0.56 9.52 -4.42
N SER A 73 -0.53 8.61 -5.38
CA SER A 73 -0.70 7.19 -5.09
C SER A 73 0.34 6.38 -5.85
N LEU A 74 0.57 5.17 -5.35
CA LEU A 74 1.45 4.25 -6.04
C LEU A 74 0.92 2.83 -5.93
N ARG A 75 1.31 2.01 -6.90
CA ARG A 75 0.92 0.60 -6.94
C ARG A 75 2.10 -0.27 -6.58
N ILE A 76 1.85 -1.27 -5.77
CA ILE A 76 2.85 -2.25 -5.41
C ILE A 76 2.33 -3.62 -5.84
N LYS A 77 2.92 -4.17 -6.89
CA LYS A 77 2.50 -5.46 -7.40
C LYS A 77 2.86 -6.54 -6.39
N LEU A 78 1.91 -7.41 -6.08
CA LEU A 78 2.10 -8.38 -5.01
C LEU A 78 2.59 -9.73 -5.48
N ARG A 79 2.41 -10.05 -6.77
CA ARG A 79 2.94 -11.29 -7.30
C ARG A 79 3.33 -11.08 -8.74
N ASP A 80 4.22 -11.93 -9.22
CA ASP A 80 4.65 -11.86 -10.60
C ASP A 80 3.47 -12.08 -11.52
N ASP A 81 3.54 -11.46 -12.69
CA ASP A 81 2.47 -11.54 -13.63
C ASP A 81 2.19 -12.96 -14.03
N GLY A 82 3.20 -13.76 -14.17
CA GLY A 82 3.00 -15.07 -14.70
C GLY A 82 2.42 -14.97 -16.08
N LYS A 83 2.24 -16.10 -16.71
CA LYS A 83 1.78 -16.09 -18.09
C LYS A 83 0.29 -15.88 -18.21
N ASN A 84 -0.46 -16.15 -17.16
CA ASN A 84 -1.91 -16.23 -17.25
C ASN A 84 -2.64 -15.14 -16.49
N TYR A 85 -1.92 -14.09 -16.06
CA TYR A 85 -2.57 -13.07 -15.28
C TYR A 85 -2.63 -11.77 -16.05
N TYR A 86 -3.85 -11.35 -16.35
CA TYR A 86 -4.06 -10.05 -16.98
C TYR A 86 -3.97 -8.94 -15.94
N ASN A 87 -4.49 -9.22 -14.76
CA ASN A 87 -4.56 -8.20 -13.72
C ASN A 87 -3.99 -8.78 -12.44
N PRO A 88 -2.66 -8.75 -12.29
CA PRO A 88 -2.07 -9.25 -11.06
C PRO A 88 -2.51 -8.42 -9.87
N PRO A 89 -2.65 -9.03 -8.71
CA PRO A 89 -3.06 -8.28 -7.52
C PRO A 89 -2.01 -7.27 -7.11
N TYR A 90 -2.46 -6.15 -6.56
CA TYR A 90 -1.54 -5.12 -6.12
C TYR A 90 -2.13 -4.33 -4.97
N PHE A 91 -1.25 -3.68 -4.20
CA PHE A 91 -1.67 -2.67 -3.24
C PHE A 91 -1.73 -1.34 -3.97
N LEU A 92 -2.72 -0.54 -3.62
CA LEU A 92 -2.76 0.87 -4.01
C LEU A 92 -2.60 1.67 -2.73
N LEU A 93 -1.52 2.41 -2.64
CA LEU A 93 -1.23 3.24 -1.47
C LEU A 93 -1.44 4.68 -1.84
N LYS A 94 -2.27 5.38 -1.08
CA LYS A 94 -2.56 6.79 -1.32
C LYS A 94 -2.07 7.65 -0.16
N PHE A 95 -1.41 8.75 -0.50
CA PHE A 95 -1.01 9.76 0.46
C PHE A 95 -2.17 10.75 0.56
N LYS A 96 -2.80 10.84 1.74
CA LYS A 96 -4.03 11.61 1.87
C LYS A 96 -3.83 12.97 2.48
N ASP A 97 -2.89 13.13 3.39
CA ASP A 97 -2.70 14.39 4.07
C ASP A 97 -1.41 14.34 4.88
N PHE A 98 -0.90 15.50 5.24
CA PHE A 98 0.23 15.61 6.13
C PHE A 98 -0.07 16.63 7.22
N ASP A 99 0.00 16.18 8.47
CA ASP A 99 -0.24 17.06 9.61
C ASP A 99 1.11 17.62 10.07
N THR A 100 1.35 18.88 9.76
CA THR A 100 2.64 19.48 10.06
C THR A 100 2.87 19.69 11.56
N LYS A 101 1.80 19.84 12.31
CA LYS A 101 1.95 20.03 13.77
C LYS A 101 2.36 18.74 14.45
N LYS A 102 1.76 17.65 14.05
CA LYS A 102 2.06 16.35 14.64
C LYS A 102 3.17 15.62 13.90
N GLN A 103 3.57 16.10 12.72
CA GLN A 103 4.54 15.42 11.87
C GLN A 103 4.08 14.02 11.57
N GLU A 104 2.85 13.91 11.07
CA GLU A 104 2.25 12.63 10.71
C GLU A 104 1.74 12.68 9.29
N ALA A 105 2.03 11.63 8.54
CA ALA A 105 1.51 11.46 7.19
C ALA A 105 0.33 10.51 7.24
N LYS A 106 -0.75 10.86 6.54
CA LYS A 106 -1.97 10.04 6.51
C LYS A 106 -2.06 9.31 5.20
N PHE A 107 -2.34 8.03 5.29
CA PHE A 107 -2.40 7.14 4.12
C PHE A 107 -3.67 6.32 4.13
N GLU A 108 -4.07 5.89 2.92
CA GLU A 108 -5.07 4.85 2.75
C GLU A 108 -4.45 3.76 1.91
N LEU A 109 -4.68 2.52 2.29
CA LEU A 109 -4.19 1.37 1.55
C LEU A 109 -5.36 0.54 1.06
N TYR A 110 -5.29 0.16 -0.22
CA TYR A 110 -6.32 -0.66 -0.86
C TYR A 110 -5.66 -1.89 -1.46
N LEU A 111 -6.42 -2.97 -1.50
CA LEU A 111 -5.99 -4.18 -2.20
C LEU A 111 -6.87 -4.38 -3.43
N TYR A 112 -6.23 -4.58 -4.57
CA TYR A 112 -6.90 -5.00 -5.79
C TYR A 112 -6.57 -6.48 -6.01
N ASP A 113 -7.58 -7.34 -5.92
CA ASP A 113 -7.37 -8.78 -6.02
C ASP A 113 -8.68 -9.43 -6.48
N THR A 114 -8.93 -9.39 -7.78
CA THR A 114 -10.20 -9.86 -8.34
C THR A 114 -10.36 -11.37 -8.21
N ALA A 115 -9.26 -12.11 -8.17
CA ALA A 115 -9.33 -13.56 -8.09
C ALA A 115 -9.27 -14.08 -6.66
N MET A 116 -9.21 -13.18 -5.69
CA MET A 116 -9.17 -13.50 -4.27
C MET A 116 -8.04 -14.47 -3.93
N GLN A 117 -6.87 -14.20 -4.51
CA GLN A 117 -5.70 -15.06 -4.32
C GLN A 117 -4.88 -14.70 -3.10
N ILE A 118 -5.07 -13.52 -2.58
CA ILE A 118 -4.18 -12.94 -1.58
C ILE A 118 -4.80 -13.03 -0.19
N GLU A 119 -4.05 -13.57 0.75
CA GLU A 119 -4.39 -13.51 2.15
C GLU A 119 -3.44 -12.56 2.84
N LEU A 120 -3.95 -11.76 3.76
CA LEU A 120 -3.16 -10.76 4.44
C LEU A 120 -3.18 -10.98 5.93
N LYS A 121 -2.04 -10.74 6.56
CA LYS A 121 -1.94 -10.71 8.00
C LYS A 121 -1.29 -9.40 8.39
N PHE A 122 -2.01 -8.59 9.15
CA PHE A 122 -1.50 -7.30 9.58
C PHE A 122 -0.69 -7.51 10.85
N LEU A 123 0.55 -7.05 10.82
CA LEU A 123 1.45 -7.23 11.95
C LEU A 123 1.44 -5.98 12.80
N LYS A 124 1.45 -6.18 14.12
CA LYS A 124 1.47 -5.03 15.02
C LYS A 124 2.89 -4.52 15.16
N ASN A 125 2.99 -3.20 15.22
CA ASN A 125 4.27 -2.59 15.52
C ASN A 125 4.54 -2.82 17.00
N LYS A 126 5.79 -3.15 17.29
CA LYS A 126 6.20 -3.26 18.66
C LYS A 126 6.92 -1.99 19.04
N ASN A 127 6.67 -1.55 20.22
CA ASN A 127 7.35 -0.38 20.73
C ASN A 127 8.26 -0.72 21.86
#